data_e1e0ec29b385904b80d088b24b14d3d8
#
_entry.id   e1e0ec29b385904b80d088b24b14d3d8
#
_cell.length_a   1.000
_cell.length_b   1.000
_cell.length_c   1.000
_cell.angle_alpha   90.00
_cell.angle_beta   90.00
_cell.angle_gamma   90.00
#
_symmetry.space_group_name_H-M   'P 1'
#
loop_
_entity.id
_entity.type
_entity.pdbx_description
1 polymer ?
#
loop_
_entity_poly.entity_id
_entity_poly.type
_entity_poly.pdbx_seq_one_letter_code
_entity_poly.pdbx_strand_id
1 'polypeptide(L)' 'MQGKIESGQFCTVEPISDFESLQKGDIVLCKVNGNEYIHLIKAIQGKRFQIGNNRGRINGWIGTNSIFGKCVKIED' A
#
# COMPACT_ATOMS: atom_id res chain seq x y z
N MET A 1 5.60 7.77 -12.56
CA MET A 1 5.15 7.37 -11.92
C MET A 1 4.89 7.83 -11.05
N GLN A 2 4.56 8.20 -10.76
CA GLN A 2 4.38 8.74 -9.91
C GLN A 2 3.73 8.03 -8.88
N GLY A 3 3.84 8.25 -7.67
CA GLY A 3 3.37 7.54 -6.54
C GLY A 3 3.97 6.15 -6.42
N LYS A 4 5.05 5.87 -7.16
CA LYS A 4 5.67 4.59 -7.13
C LYS A 4 6.96 4.66 -6.40
N ILE A 5 7.33 3.58 -5.78
CA ILE A 5 8.61 3.49 -5.10
C ILE A 5 9.54 2.70 -5.99
N GLU A 6 10.61 3.36 -6.40
CA GLU A 6 11.64 2.75 -7.22
C GLU A 6 12.76 2.25 -6.34
N SER A 7 13.57 1.36 -6.89
CA SER A 7 14.74 0.86 -6.18
C SER A 7 15.64 2.04 -5.79
N GLY A 8 16.05 2.07 -4.55
CA GLY A 8 16.91 3.14 -4.05
C GLY A 8 16.18 4.32 -3.44
N GLN A 9 14.86 4.33 -3.51
CA GLN A 9 14.07 5.39 -2.90
C GLN A 9 13.69 5.03 -1.47
N PHE A 10 13.47 6.05 -0.67
CA PHE A 10 13.02 5.89 0.71
C PHE A 10 11.58 6.31 0.84
N CYS A 11 10.84 5.57 1.63
CA CYS A 11 9.43 5.86 1.89
C CYS A 11 9.25 6.11 3.38
N THR A 12 8.68 7.25 3.72
CA THR A 12 8.30 7.54 5.09
C THR A 12 6.91 6.98 5.33
N VAL A 13 6.81 6.07 6.30
CA VAL A 13 5.56 5.37 6.61
C VAL A 13 5.04 5.85 7.95
N GLU A 14 3.76 6.19 7.99
CA GLU A 14 3.08 6.58 9.22
C GLU A 14 1.99 5.58 9.55
N PRO A 15 1.73 5.35 10.85
CA PRO A 15 0.62 4.49 11.24
C PRO A 15 -0.70 5.06 10.73
N ILE A 16 -1.64 4.16 10.47
CA ILE A 16 -2.95 4.54 9.97
C ILE A 16 -3.92 4.54 11.15
N SER A 17 -4.51 5.70 11.43
CA SER A 17 -5.51 5.81 12.49
C SER A 17 -6.92 5.63 11.95
N ASP A 18 -7.11 5.87 10.64
CA ASP A 18 -8.43 5.80 10.02
C ASP A 18 -8.30 5.10 8.68
N PHE A 19 -8.64 3.81 8.65
CA PHE A 19 -8.54 3.03 7.43
C PHE A 19 -9.55 3.46 6.37
N GLU A 20 -10.61 4.17 6.77
CA GLU A 20 -11.58 4.66 5.81
C GLU A 20 -11.06 5.84 5.00
N SER A 21 -9.97 6.45 5.45
CA SER A 21 -9.33 7.52 4.71
C SER A 21 -8.45 7.01 3.57
N LEU A 22 -8.17 5.72 3.53
CA LEU A 22 -7.35 5.15 2.46
C LEU A 22 -8.10 5.17 1.15
N GLN A 23 -7.37 5.44 0.07
CA GLN A 23 -7.94 5.56 -1.26
C GLN A 23 -7.15 4.74 -2.25
N LYS A 24 -7.81 4.42 -3.36
CA LYS A 24 -7.14 3.77 -4.48
C LYS A 24 -5.97 4.65 -4.93
N GLY A 25 -4.82 4.03 -5.10
CA GLY A 25 -3.60 4.74 -5.47
C GLY A 25 -2.68 5.04 -4.30
N ASP A 26 -3.16 4.89 -3.06
CA ASP A 26 -2.30 5.09 -1.91
C ASP A 26 -1.25 3.98 -1.83
N ILE A 27 -0.07 4.34 -1.34
CA ILE A 27 1.02 3.39 -1.13
C ILE A 27 1.02 3.03 0.35
N VAL A 28 0.97 1.75 0.63
CA VAL A 28 0.89 1.27 2.01
C VAL A 28 1.94 0.20 2.27
N LEU A 29 2.39 0.12 3.52
CA LEU A 29 3.19 -0.99 4.00
C LEU A 29 2.22 -2.06 4.45
N CYS A 30 2.28 -3.22 3.84
CA CYS A 30 1.30 -4.26 4.08
C CYS A 30 1.91 -5.65 3.98
N LYS A 31 1.14 -6.64 4.40
CA LYS A 31 1.56 -8.04 4.33
C LYS A 31 0.53 -8.81 3.51
N VAL A 32 1.01 -9.52 2.50
CA VAL A 32 0.16 -10.33 1.63
C VAL A 32 0.79 -11.71 1.52
N ASN A 33 0.02 -12.74 1.86
CA ASN A 33 0.48 -14.13 1.77
C ASN A 33 1.79 -14.37 2.51
N GLY A 34 1.96 -13.71 3.66
CA GLY A 34 3.16 -13.90 4.47
C GLY A 34 4.35 -13.04 4.09
N ASN A 35 4.26 -12.27 3.03
CA ASN A 35 5.35 -11.40 2.58
C ASN A 35 4.97 -9.94 2.77
N GLU A 36 5.93 -9.13 3.18
CA GLU A 36 5.71 -7.70 3.37
C GLU A 36 6.04 -6.93 2.11
N TYR A 37 5.19 -5.96 1.81
CA TYR A 37 5.35 -5.13 0.62
C TYR A 37 5.07 -3.68 0.94
N ILE A 38 5.68 -2.80 0.14
CA ILE A 38 5.24 -1.40 0.03
C ILE A 38 4.67 -1.28 -1.37
N HIS A 39 3.35 -1.35 -1.46
CA HIS A 39 2.65 -1.45 -2.74
C HIS A 39 1.42 -0.56 -2.75
N LEU A 40 0.80 -0.49 -3.93
CA LEU A 40 -0.37 0.34 -4.17
C LEU A 40 -1.66 -0.36 -3.78
N ILE A 41 -2.61 0.44 -3.31
CA ILE A 41 -3.99 -0.01 -3.21
C ILE A 41 -4.59 0.12 -4.62
N LYS A 42 -4.99 -1.01 -5.21
CA LYS A 42 -5.52 -1.04 -6.57
C LYS A 42 -7.04 -0.94 -6.58
N ALA A 43 -7.70 -1.42 -5.53
CA ALA A 43 -9.15 -1.35 -5.40
C ALA A 43 -9.52 -1.47 -3.93
N ILE A 44 -10.69 -0.98 -3.60
CA ILE A 44 -11.21 -1.02 -2.22
C ILE A 44 -12.64 -1.56 -2.29
N GLN A 45 -12.93 -2.51 -1.41
CA GLN A 45 -14.28 -3.05 -1.30
C GLN A 45 -14.58 -3.22 0.19
N GLY A 46 -15.36 -2.32 0.74
CA GLY A 46 -15.62 -2.28 2.17
C GLY A 46 -14.33 -2.07 2.94
N LYS A 47 -13.99 -3.03 3.81
CA LYS A 47 -12.76 -2.96 4.60
C LYS A 47 -11.67 -3.86 4.02
N ARG A 48 -11.77 -4.22 2.76
CA ARG A 48 -10.78 -5.04 2.08
C ARG A 48 -10.12 -4.23 0.98
N PHE A 49 -8.83 -4.47 0.81
CA PHE A 49 -8.00 -3.70 -0.10
C PHE A 49 -7.26 -4.64 -1.03
N GLN A 50 -7.37 -4.36 -2.33
CA GLN A 50 -6.62 -5.11 -3.32
C GLN A 50 -5.25 -4.47 -3.47
N ILE A 51 -4.22 -5.25 -3.29
CA ILE A 51 -2.83 -4.76 -3.29
C ILE A 51 -2.14 -5.24 -4.57
N GLY A 52 -1.39 -4.34 -5.18
CA GLY A 52 -0.63 -4.69 -6.36
C GLY A 52 0.49 -3.69 -6.61
N ASN A 53 1.29 -3.99 -7.63
CA ASN A 53 2.38 -3.10 -7.99
C ASN A 53 1.93 -2.14 -9.09
N ASN A 54 2.83 -1.24 -9.47
CA ASN A 54 2.52 -0.23 -10.47
C ASN A 54 2.58 -0.76 -11.89
N ARG A 55 2.88 -2.04 -12.09
CA ARG A 55 2.95 -2.66 -13.41
C ARG A 55 1.74 -3.53 -13.69
N GLY A 56 0.70 -3.43 -12.87
CA GLY A 56 -0.53 -4.16 -13.09
C GLY A 56 -0.62 -5.51 -12.41
N ARG A 57 0.44 -5.94 -11.72
CA ARG A 57 0.38 -7.20 -10.99
C ARG A 57 -0.44 -7.04 -9.72
N ILE A 58 -1.34 -7.98 -9.48
CA ILE A 58 -2.16 -8.01 -8.28
C ILE A 58 -1.60 -9.06 -7.33
N ASN A 59 -1.33 -8.63 -6.10
CA ASN A 59 -0.81 -9.53 -5.07
C ASN A 59 -1.92 -10.20 -4.28
N GLY A 60 -3.07 -9.56 -4.15
CA GLY A 60 -4.21 -10.16 -3.47
C GLY A 60 -5.03 -9.13 -2.71
N TRP A 61 -6.07 -9.62 -2.04
CA TRP A 61 -6.94 -8.81 -1.19
C TRP A 61 -6.57 -9.03 0.27
N ILE A 62 -6.50 -7.94 1.03
CA ILE A 62 -6.17 -8.02 2.45
C ILE A 62 -7.15 -7.17 3.25
N GLY A 63 -7.24 -7.45 4.54
CA GLY A 63 -8.02 -6.65 5.46
C GLY A 63 -7.16 -5.63 6.17
N THR A 64 -7.77 -4.85 7.06
CA THR A 64 -7.07 -3.77 7.77
C THR A 64 -5.95 -4.30 8.67
N ASN A 65 -6.08 -5.52 9.19
CA ASN A 65 -5.06 -6.10 10.05
C ASN A 65 -3.74 -6.36 9.35
N SER A 66 -3.74 -6.38 8.02
CA SER A 66 -2.55 -6.64 7.23
C SER A 66 -1.92 -5.36 6.68
N ILE A 67 -2.46 -4.19 7.02
CA ILE A 67 -1.90 -2.91 6.62
C ILE A 67 -1.29 -2.25 7.84
N PHE A 68 0.01 -1.97 7.76
CA PHE A 68 0.76 -1.46 8.91
C PHE A 68 0.98 0.04 8.88
N GLY A 69 0.89 0.66 7.72
CA GLY A 69 1.10 2.09 7.61
C GLY A 69 0.90 2.58 6.20
N LYS A 70 0.88 3.90 6.05
CA LYS A 70 0.71 4.56 4.76
C LYS A 70 1.98 5.35 4.44
N CYS A 71 2.42 5.27 3.20
CA CYS A 71 3.54 6.06 2.74
C CYS A 71 3.09 7.50 2.54
N VAL A 72 3.71 8.42 3.26
CA VAL A 72 3.33 9.85 3.20
C VAL A 72 4.39 10.68 2.49
N LYS A 73 5.56 10.12 2.24
CA LYS A 73 6.62 10.85 1.56
C LYS A 73 7.58 9.87 0.92
N ILE A 74 7.97 10.16 -0.32
CA ILE A 74 8.95 9.36 -1.04
C ILE A 74 10.14 10.26 -1.36
N GLU A 75 11.34 9.77 -1.05
CA GLU A 75 12.57 10.52 -1.30
C GLU A 75 13.57 9.66 -2.03
N ASP A 76 14.35 10.30 -2.88
CA ASP A 76 15.43 9.61 -3.58
C ASP A 76 16.66 9.45 -2.70
#